data_9b41c0312f6fda7f2ac28f35075244c4
#
_entry.id   9b41c0312f6fda7f2ac28f35075244c4
#
_cell.length_a   1.000
_cell.length_b   1.000
_cell.length_c   1.000
_cell.angle_alpha   90.00
_cell.angle_beta   90.00
_cell.angle_gamma   90.00
#
_symmetry.space_group_name_H-M   'P 1'
#
loop_
_entity.id
_entity.type
_entity.pdbx_description
1 polymer ?
#
loop_
_entity_poly.entity_id
_entity_poly.type
_entity_poly.pdbx_seq_one_letter_code
_entity_poly.pdbx_strand_id
1 'polypeptide(L)'
;MSNLVALVPLVLFLILALAVSLVVRRRTHAAGGGFVKEYFIGNRALGGFVLAMTTIATYGSVSSFVGGPGQAWLVGWGWVYMAVVQVTALVLLYGILGKKMALVSRKLDAVTVIDVIRARYSSNALANVSAVVVVLFFAATMVAQFVGGAKLFEAVTGYSYLVGLVLFGVAVVLFTTISGFRGVAVTDAICGVAMLIGIFVLAVGILTAGGGYENIMDTIRANRPEMLEPFGGGSMPATLYFTQWLLVGIFTFVLPQSAVRCMGFKNTKALHGAMIMGTVIIGLMMIGVTSLGVLSAGVLTGDLASYGGSVDNIIPQAIAQTLPPWLAGVAIIGPIAASISTVSSLLIASSSAIIKDVYLHHCESSGKKPTERTIARSSQAVTLCVGAIVFVLAIVPPDVIWKINMFAFGGLETAFFWVLVCGLFWKRAGKWGALLSMIGGTASYCLCMALGFKVMGLHQIVIGITVAGVLMVVGSLFGRCDAAEEKRMREVFFPE
;
A
#
# COMPACT_ATOMS: atom_id res chain seq x y z
N MET A 1 -31.62 -13.44 -0.77
CA MET A 1 -31.18 -14.78 -1.25
C MET A 1 -29.68 -14.74 -1.35
N SER A 2 -28.99 -15.70 -0.75
CA SER A 2 -27.53 -15.80 -0.85
C SER A 2 -27.13 -16.07 -2.31
N ASN A 3 -26.40 -15.15 -2.91
CA ASN A 3 -25.94 -15.30 -4.30
C ASN A 3 -24.73 -16.24 -4.37
N LEU A 4 -24.95 -17.54 -4.13
CA LEU A 4 -23.92 -18.57 -4.26
C LEU A 4 -23.22 -18.53 -5.64
N VAL A 5 -23.95 -18.14 -6.68
CA VAL A 5 -23.39 -17.99 -8.04
C VAL A 5 -22.28 -16.94 -8.09
N ALA A 6 -22.37 -15.86 -7.31
CA ALA A 6 -21.35 -14.83 -7.23
C ALA A 6 -20.07 -15.31 -6.52
N LEU A 7 -20.15 -16.33 -5.68
CA LEU A 7 -18.98 -16.91 -5.00
C LEU A 7 -18.10 -17.75 -5.93
N VAL A 8 -18.65 -18.33 -6.98
CA VAL A 8 -17.91 -19.25 -7.86
C VAL A 8 -16.69 -18.59 -8.49
N PRO A 9 -16.77 -17.41 -9.16
CA PRO A 9 -15.60 -16.74 -9.71
C PRO A 9 -14.57 -16.39 -8.64
N LEU A 10 -15.00 -15.92 -7.47
CA LEU A 10 -14.14 -15.55 -6.36
C LEU A 10 -13.36 -16.76 -5.82
N VAL A 11 -14.04 -17.88 -5.56
CA VAL A 11 -13.41 -19.12 -5.06
C VAL A 11 -12.43 -19.66 -6.08
N LEU A 12 -12.79 -19.67 -7.36
CA LEU A 12 -11.88 -20.08 -8.44
C LEU A 12 -10.62 -19.20 -8.50
N PHE A 13 -10.77 -17.89 -8.35
CA PHE A 13 -9.64 -16.96 -8.29
C PHE A 13 -8.73 -17.24 -7.09
N LEU A 14 -9.29 -17.46 -5.90
CA LEU A 14 -8.51 -17.76 -4.69
C LEU A 14 -7.76 -19.10 -4.82
N ILE A 15 -8.40 -20.12 -5.39
CA ILE A 15 -7.77 -21.42 -5.67
C ILE A 15 -6.63 -21.25 -6.67
N LEU A 16 -6.83 -20.50 -7.75
CA LEU A 16 -5.80 -20.21 -8.75
C LEU A 16 -4.61 -19.50 -8.12
N ALA A 17 -4.85 -18.44 -7.34
CA ALA A 17 -3.81 -17.69 -6.66
C ALA A 17 -2.99 -18.57 -5.72
N LEU A 18 -3.65 -19.43 -4.94
CA LEU A 18 -3.00 -20.39 -4.05
C LEU A 18 -2.19 -21.43 -4.82
N ALA A 19 -2.77 -22.00 -5.88
CA ALA A 19 -2.10 -23.01 -6.71
C ALA A 19 -0.83 -22.46 -7.37
N VAL A 20 -0.91 -21.26 -7.98
CA VAL A 20 0.26 -20.57 -8.57
C VAL A 20 1.33 -20.33 -7.52
N SER A 21 0.94 -19.85 -6.36
CA SER A 21 1.86 -19.59 -5.25
C SER A 21 2.59 -20.85 -4.78
N LEU A 22 1.88 -21.99 -4.64
CA LEU A 22 2.47 -23.27 -4.28
C LEU A 22 3.43 -23.81 -5.34
N VAL A 23 3.10 -23.66 -6.62
CA VAL A 23 3.97 -24.03 -7.75
C VAL A 23 5.26 -23.20 -7.75
N VAL A 24 5.13 -21.88 -7.59
CA VAL A 24 6.29 -20.97 -7.52
C VAL A 24 7.18 -21.35 -6.33
N ARG A 25 6.61 -21.58 -5.16
CA ARG A 25 7.35 -22.00 -3.96
C ARG A 25 8.15 -23.30 -4.21
N ARG A 26 7.52 -24.33 -4.79
CA ARG A 26 8.20 -25.62 -5.08
C ARG A 26 9.39 -25.44 -6.02
N ARG A 27 9.24 -24.63 -7.07
CA ARG A 27 10.33 -24.36 -8.04
C ARG A 27 11.49 -23.58 -7.43
N THR A 28 11.22 -22.74 -6.45
CA THR A 28 12.22 -21.87 -5.81
C THR A 28 13.06 -22.63 -4.79
N HIS A 29 12.47 -23.51 -4.00
CA HIS A 29 13.23 -24.38 -3.09
C HIS A 29 14.24 -25.27 -3.82
N ALA A 30 14.00 -25.59 -5.09
CA ALA A 30 14.93 -26.35 -5.92
C ALA A 30 16.14 -25.53 -6.43
N ALA A 31 16.12 -24.20 -6.35
CA ALA A 31 17.12 -23.31 -6.95
C ALA A 31 18.27 -22.87 -6.02
N GLY A 32 18.30 -23.29 -4.74
CA GLY A 32 19.47 -23.18 -3.84
C GLY A 32 19.86 -21.78 -3.38
N GLY A 33 18.92 -20.85 -3.19
CA GLY A 33 19.15 -19.53 -2.57
C GLY A 33 18.95 -19.55 -1.06
N GLY A 34 19.71 -18.74 -0.29
CA GLY A 34 19.49 -18.61 1.15
C GLY A 34 18.08 -18.10 1.47
N PHE A 35 17.40 -18.71 2.46
CA PHE A 35 16.01 -18.43 2.83
C PHE A 35 15.70 -16.94 2.98
N VAL A 36 16.56 -16.18 3.63
CA VAL A 36 16.33 -14.74 3.94
C VAL A 36 16.23 -13.90 2.65
N LYS A 37 17.16 -14.07 1.70
CA LYS A 37 17.15 -13.30 0.44
C LYS A 37 15.98 -13.69 -0.45
N GLU A 38 15.65 -14.97 -0.48
CA GLU A 38 14.54 -15.46 -1.27
C GLU A 38 13.20 -15.00 -0.71
N TYR A 39 13.00 -15.18 0.61
CA TYR A 39 11.74 -14.91 1.29
C TYR A 39 11.41 -13.41 1.33
N PHE A 40 12.41 -12.51 1.48
CA PHE A 40 12.16 -11.07 1.66
C PHE A 40 12.34 -10.20 0.40
N ILE A 41 13.17 -10.59 -0.58
CA ILE A 41 13.41 -9.80 -1.80
C ILE A 41 13.44 -10.61 -3.11
N GLY A 42 13.06 -11.91 -3.07
CA GLY A 42 12.96 -12.75 -4.26
C GLY A 42 14.28 -12.93 -5.03
N ASN A 43 15.42 -12.96 -4.33
CA ASN A 43 16.78 -13.08 -4.91
C ASN A 43 17.13 -12.02 -5.98
N ARG A 44 16.46 -10.85 -5.96
CA ARG A 44 16.68 -9.75 -6.92
C ARG A 44 16.49 -10.16 -8.39
N ALA A 45 15.54 -11.03 -8.66
CA ALA A 45 15.35 -11.64 -9.97
C ALA A 45 14.13 -11.09 -10.74
N LEU A 46 13.50 -9.99 -10.27
CA LEU A 46 12.28 -9.47 -10.86
C LEU A 46 12.56 -8.83 -12.24
N GLY A 47 11.88 -9.34 -13.27
CA GLY A 47 11.84 -8.72 -14.59
C GLY A 47 10.92 -7.50 -14.62
N GLY A 48 11.02 -6.67 -15.67
CA GLY A 48 10.30 -5.40 -15.75
C GLY A 48 8.77 -5.53 -15.63
N PHE A 49 8.17 -6.52 -16.30
CA PHE A 49 6.72 -6.74 -16.21
C PHE A 49 6.28 -7.15 -14.78
N VAL A 50 6.94 -8.15 -14.19
CA VAL A 50 6.60 -8.60 -12.82
C VAL A 50 6.82 -7.47 -11.81
N LEU A 51 7.92 -6.71 -11.96
CA LEU A 51 8.21 -5.55 -11.11
C LEU A 51 7.12 -4.47 -11.23
N ALA A 52 6.69 -4.15 -12.46
CA ALA A 52 5.59 -3.20 -12.67
C ALA A 52 4.31 -3.69 -12.01
N MET A 53 3.90 -4.92 -12.30
CA MET A 53 2.62 -5.47 -11.82
C MET A 53 2.60 -5.65 -10.31
N THR A 54 3.68 -6.16 -9.69
CA THR A 54 3.73 -6.27 -8.21
C THR A 54 3.72 -4.89 -7.54
N THR A 55 4.35 -3.86 -8.16
CA THR A 55 4.31 -2.50 -7.61
C THR A 55 2.92 -1.89 -7.73
N ILE A 56 2.27 -2.04 -8.88
CA ILE A 56 0.89 -1.59 -9.12
C ILE A 56 -0.07 -2.29 -8.15
N ALA A 57 0.05 -3.61 -8.02
CA ALA A 57 -0.80 -4.40 -7.15
C ALA A 57 -0.64 -4.06 -5.66
N THR A 58 0.56 -3.64 -5.23
CA THR A 58 0.79 -3.17 -3.86
C THR A 58 0.35 -1.72 -3.65
N TYR A 59 0.43 -0.91 -4.69
CA TYR A 59 -0.05 0.47 -4.67
C TYR A 59 -1.58 0.52 -4.71
N GLY A 60 -2.18 -0.29 -5.60
CA GLY A 60 -3.62 -0.54 -5.66
C GLY A 60 -4.07 -1.34 -4.44
N SER A 61 -5.00 -0.79 -3.68
CA SER A 61 -5.53 -1.39 -2.45
C SER A 61 -7.05 -1.31 -2.44
N VAL A 62 -7.71 -1.94 -1.49
CA VAL A 62 -9.16 -1.76 -1.32
C VAL A 62 -9.52 -0.30 -1.08
N SER A 63 -8.63 0.48 -0.48
CA SER A 63 -8.82 1.93 -0.35
C SER A 63 -8.93 2.61 -1.71
N SER A 64 -8.15 2.17 -2.72
CA SER A 64 -8.25 2.68 -4.09
C SER A 64 -9.49 2.19 -4.83
N PHE A 65 -9.97 0.97 -4.55
CA PHE A 65 -11.10 0.36 -5.26
C PHE A 65 -12.46 0.59 -4.62
N VAL A 66 -12.51 0.90 -3.33
CA VAL A 66 -13.74 1.09 -2.56
C VAL A 66 -13.76 2.47 -1.92
N GLY A 67 -12.76 2.79 -1.09
CA GLY A 67 -12.73 4.04 -0.35
C GLY A 67 -12.62 5.28 -1.23
N GLY A 68 -11.67 5.29 -2.18
CA GLY A 68 -11.48 6.39 -3.13
C GLY A 68 -12.69 6.64 -4.03
N PRO A 69 -13.21 5.62 -4.73
CA PRO A 69 -14.43 5.76 -5.53
C PRO A 69 -15.66 6.13 -4.69
N GLY A 70 -15.79 5.63 -3.46
CA GLY A 70 -16.83 6.06 -2.53
C GLY A 70 -16.75 7.56 -2.20
N GLN A 71 -15.54 8.08 -2.00
CA GLN A 71 -15.33 9.53 -1.85
C GLN A 71 -15.63 10.29 -3.17
N ALA A 72 -15.29 9.72 -4.33
CA ALA A 72 -15.61 10.33 -5.62
C ALA A 72 -17.13 10.39 -5.86
N TRP A 73 -17.90 9.41 -5.39
CA TRP A 73 -19.36 9.46 -5.40
C TRP A 73 -19.90 10.61 -4.52
N LEU A 74 -19.20 10.94 -3.42
CA LEU A 74 -19.59 12.03 -2.53
C LEU A 74 -19.19 13.42 -3.06
N VAL A 75 -17.94 13.56 -3.55
CA VAL A 75 -17.31 14.84 -3.89
C VAL A 75 -17.40 15.15 -5.40
N GLY A 76 -17.49 14.15 -6.25
CA GLY A 76 -17.53 14.30 -7.70
C GLY A 76 -16.16 14.27 -8.37
N TRP A 77 -16.07 14.92 -9.56
CA TRP A 77 -14.88 14.90 -10.41
C TRP A 77 -13.64 15.51 -9.77
N GLY A 78 -13.80 16.40 -8.81
CA GLY A 78 -12.68 16.91 -8.02
C GLY A 78 -11.86 15.82 -7.38
N TRP A 79 -12.50 14.73 -6.91
CA TRP A 79 -11.79 13.60 -6.32
C TRP A 79 -11.05 12.74 -7.35
N VAL A 80 -11.51 12.69 -8.59
CA VAL A 80 -10.80 12.03 -9.70
C VAL A 80 -9.47 12.72 -9.98
N TYR A 81 -9.43 14.07 -9.95
CA TYR A 81 -8.17 14.81 -10.09
C TYR A 81 -7.17 14.48 -8.97
N MET A 82 -7.64 14.20 -7.75
CA MET A 82 -6.76 13.70 -6.69
C MET A 82 -6.16 12.33 -7.05
N ALA A 83 -6.92 11.45 -7.70
CA ALA A 83 -6.41 10.16 -8.16
C ALA A 83 -5.34 10.32 -9.26
N VAL A 84 -5.44 11.34 -10.12
CA VAL A 84 -4.45 11.64 -11.18
C VAL A 84 -3.06 11.88 -10.60
N VAL A 85 -2.94 12.51 -9.44
CA VAL A 85 -1.62 12.78 -8.82
C VAL A 85 -0.88 11.49 -8.48
N GLN A 86 -1.58 10.40 -8.22
CA GLN A 86 -0.99 9.09 -7.94
C GLN A 86 -0.20 8.50 -9.12
N VAL A 87 -0.47 8.97 -10.36
CA VAL A 87 0.27 8.56 -11.57
C VAL A 87 1.75 8.90 -11.45
N THR A 88 2.09 9.99 -10.76
CA THR A 88 3.49 10.42 -10.56
C THR A 88 4.27 9.52 -9.59
N ALA A 89 3.59 8.75 -8.76
CA ALA A 89 4.21 7.98 -7.68
C ALA A 89 5.28 7.00 -8.17
N LEU A 90 5.04 6.28 -9.28
CA LEU A 90 6.01 5.33 -9.82
C LEU A 90 7.21 6.02 -10.48
N VAL A 91 6.98 7.17 -11.11
CA VAL A 91 8.06 7.99 -11.68
C VAL A 91 8.96 8.49 -10.57
N LEU A 92 8.40 9.00 -9.48
CA LEU A 92 9.14 9.45 -8.30
C LEU A 92 9.86 8.28 -7.62
N LEU A 93 9.17 7.15 -7.41
CA LEU A 93 9.74 5.96 -6.79
C LEU A 93 10.98 5.48 -7.56
N TYR A 94 10.82 5.16 -8.84
CA TYR A 94 11.89 4.57 -9.64
C TYR A 94 12.90 5.60 -10.13
N GLY A 95 12.46 6.84 -10.39
CA GLY A 95 13.32 7.94 -10.84
C GLY A 95 14.22 8.49 -9.72
N ILE A 96 13.68 8.69 -8.53
CA ILE A 96 14.42 9.23 -7.38
C ILE A 96 15.13 8.10 -6.62
N LEU A 97 14.38 7.14 -6.06
CA LEU A 97 14.97 6.11 -5.21
C LEU A 97 15.54 4.93 -5.99
N GLY A 98 14.93 4.51 -7.10
CA GLY A 98 15.10 3.23 -7.74
C GLY A 98 16.57 2.83 -7.96
N LYS A 99 17.30 3.60 -8.75
CA LYS A 99 18.71 3.28 -9.08
C LYS A 99 19.62 3.40 -7.85
N LYS A 100 19.48 4.46 -7.07
CA LYS A 100 20.32 4.72 -5.89
C LYS A 100 20.10 3.64 -4.81
N MET A 101 18.85 3.33 -4.51
CA MET A 101 18.48 2.28 -3.54
C MET A 101 19.02 0.90 -3.98
N ALA A 102 18.90 0.56 -5.27
CA ALA A 102 19.42 -0.71 -5.78
C ALA A 102 20.95 -0.81 -5.68
N LEU A 103 21.68 0.24 -6.05
CA LEU A 103 23.13 0.25 -5.96
C LEU A 103 23.61 0.10 -4.51
N VAL A 104 23.03 0.90 -3.61
CA VAL A 104 23.36 0.86 -2.19
C VAL A 104 23.01 -0.50 -1.58
N SER A 105 21.81 -1.01 -1.83
CA SER A 105 21.36 -2.30 -1.27
C SER A 105 22.22 -3.48 -1.76
N ARG A 106 22.69 -3.46 -3.01
CA ARG A 106 23.60 -4.49 -3.54
C ARG A 106 24.98 -4.44 -2.92
N LYS A 107 25.54 -3.23 -2.74
CA LYS A 107 26.85 -3.06 -2.08
C LYS A 107 26.83 -3.48 -0.61
N LEU A 108 25.70 -3.25 0.07
CA LEU A 108 25.52 -3.62 1.49
C LEU A 108 25.03 -5.05 1.67
N ASP A 109 24.65 -5.73 0.60
CA ASP A 109 23.89 -6.98 0.63
C ASP A 109 22.58 -6.88 1.45
N ALA A 110 22.02 -5.68 1.52
CA ALA A 110 20.83 -5.37 2.29
C ALA A 110 19.59 -6.01 1.67
N VAL A 111 18.68 -6.56 2.49
CA VAL A 111 17.43 -7.21 2.07
C VAL A 111 16.20 -6.41 2.51
N THR A 112 16.36 -5.43 3.40
CA THR A 112 15.29 -4.55 3.89
C THR A 112 15.67 -3.08 3.75
N VAL A 113 14.66 -2.21 3.74
CA VAL A 113 14.87 -0.75 3.80
C VAL A 113 15.52 -0.37 5.13
N ILE A 114 15.19 -1.07 6.21
CA ILE A 114 15.76 -0.85 7.54
C ILE A 114 17.25 -1.22 7.58
N ASP A 115 17.69 -2.26 6.85
CA ASP A 115 19.12 -2.57 6.70
C ASP A 115 19.89 -1.37 6.08
N VAL A 116 19.31 -0.75 5.05
CA VAL A 116 19.91 0.42 4.40
C VAL A 116 19.98 1.60 5.37
N ILE A 117 18.92 1.86 6.13
CA ILE A 117 18.87 2.93 7.15
C ILE A 117 19.89 2.65 8.25
N ARG A 118 19.96 1.42 8.77
CA ARG A 118 20.94 1.02 9.79
C ARG A 118 22.37 1.24 9.31
N ALA A 119 22.67 0.79 8.09
CA ALA A 119 24.01 0.95 7.51
C ALA A 119 24.35 2.41 7.24
N ARG A 120 23.37 3.23 6.83
CA ARG A 120 23.57 4.65 6.53
C ARG A 120 23.88 5.48 7.78
N TYR A 121 23.15 5.23 8.86
CA TYR A 121 23.23 6.05 10.07
C TYR A 121 23.98 5.37 11.23
N SER A 122 24.48 4.16 11.02
CA SER A 122 25.18 3.35 12.06
C SER A 122 24.41 3.31 13.39
N SER A 123 23.08 3.19 13.33
CA SER A 123 22.21 3.31 14.51
C SER A 123 21.22 2.16 14.63
N ASN A 124 21.42 1.32 15.65
CA ASN A 124 20.47 0.26 16.02
C ASN A 124 19.17 0.84 16.61
N ALA A 125 19.25 1.95 17.33
CA ALA A 125 18.07 2.62 17.86
C ALA A 125 17.14 3.07 16.74
N LEU A 126 17.68 3.73 15.69
CA LEU A 126 16.91 4.16 14.53
C LEU A 126 16.31 2.97 13.80
N ALA A 127 17.06 1.88 13.62
CA ALA A 127 16.54 0.66 12.99
C ALA A 127 15.38 0.02 13.77
N ASN A 128 15.49 -0.04 15.10
CA ASN A 128 14.42 -0.57 15.96
C ASN A 128 13.18 0.32 15.93
N VAL A 129 13.33 1.65 15.99
CA VAL A 129 12.22 2.59 15.85
C VAL A 129 11.58 2.45 14.45
N SER A 130 12.38 2.31 13.39
CA SER A 130 11.88 2.06 12.03
C SER A 130 11.04 0.78 11.96
N ALA A 131 11.48 -0.30 12.63
CA ALA A 131 10.73 -1.57 12.66
C ALA A 131 9.39 -1.41 13.37
N VAL A 132 9.35 -0.72 14.52
CA VAL A 132 8.11 -0.44 15.26
C VAL A 132 7.15 0.38 14.41
N VAL A 133 7.62 1.46 13.79
CA VAL A 133 6.82 2.33 12.91
C VAL A 133 6.25 1.54 11.73
N VAL A 134 7.06 0.72 11.06
CA VAL A 134 6.61 -0.13 9.95
C VAL A 134 5.50 -1.07 10.41
N VAL A 135 5.69 -1.82 11.49
CA VAL A 135 4.71 -2.80 11.97
C VAL A 135 3.40 -2.11 12.37
N LEU A 136 3.48 -0.98 13.08
CA LEU A 136 2.30 -0.24 13.55
C LEU A 136 1.43 0.27 12.38
N PHE A 137 2.03 0.99 11.44
CA PHE A 137 1.27 1.58 10.35
C PHE A 137 0.90 0.58 9.25
N PHE A 138 1.69 -0.49 9.07
CA PHE A 138 1.27 -1.58 8.22
C PHE A 138 0.08 -2.34 8.80
N ALA A 139 0.03 -2.53 10.11
CA ALA A 139 -1.14 -3.10 10.77
C ALA A 139 -2.39 -2.24 10.52
N ALA A 140 -2.29 -0.91 10.67
CA ALA A 140 -3.39 0.01 10.36
C ALA A 140 -3.83 -0.09 8.89
N THR A 141 -2.89 -0.10 7.94
CA THR A 141 -3.21 -0.29 6.52
C THR A 141 -3.91 -1.63 6.27
N MET A 142 -3.43 -2.72 6.89
CA MET A 142 -4.03 -4.04 6.74
C MET A 142 -5.45 -4.11 7.32
N VAL A 143 -5.74 -3.40 8.42
CA VAL A 143 -7.11 -3.29 8.96
C VAL A 143 -8.06 -2.75 7.89
N ALA A 144 -7.68 -1.67 7.19
CA ALA A 144 -8.49 -1.13 6.10
C ALA A 144 -8.76 -2.17 4.99
N GLN A 145 -7.76 -3.02 4.67
CA GLN A 145 -7.92 -4.08 3.66
C GLN A 145 -8.87 -5.19 4.12
N PHE A 146 -8.79 -5.59 5.38
CA PHE A 146 -9.68 -6.60 5.97
C PHE A 146 -11.13 -6.10 5.99
N VAL A 147 -11.33 -4.84 6.42
CA VAL A 147 -12.65 -4.19 6.42
C VAL A 147 -13.25 -4.16 5.02
N GLY A 148 -12.47 -3.71 4.03
CA GLY A 148 -12.95 -3.62 2.65
C GLY A 148 -13.24 -4.98 2.02
N GLY A 149 -12.38 -5.98 2.25
CA GLY A 149 -12.62 -7.35 1.80
C GLY A 149 -13.92 -7.94 2.37
N ALA A 150 -14.16 -7.71 3.67
CA ALA A 150 -15.38 -8.18 4.35
C ALA A 150 -16.65 -7.48 3.84
N LYS A 151 -16.62 -6.15 3.67
CA LYS A 151 -17.76 -5.37 3.13
C LYS A 151 -18.12 -5.77 1.69
N LEU A 152 -17.11 -6.00 0.85
CA LEU A 152 -17.32 -6.48 -0.52
C LEU A 152 -17.98 -7.85 -0.53
N PHE A 153 -17.51 -8.76 0.32
CA PHE A 153 -18.09 -10.08 0.45
C PHE A 153 -19.56 -9.99 0.92
N GLU A 154 -19.82 -9.21 1.97
CA GLU A 154 -21.18 -9.01 2.53
C GLU A 154 -22.15 -8.49 1.45
N ALA A 155 -21.79 -7.44 0.72
CA ALA A 155 -22.65 -6.79 -0.27
C ALA A 155 -23.00 -7.72 -1.46
N VAL A 156 -22.07 -8.55 -1.92
CA VAL A 156 -22.27 -9.39 -3.11
C VAL A 156 -22.91 -10.73 -2.74
N THR A 157 -22.62 -11.28 -1.57
CA THR A 157 -23.12 -12.61 -1.18
C THR A 157 -24.35 -12.57 -0.28
N GLY A 158 -24.58 -11.46 0.42
CA GLY A 158 -25.66 -11.32 1.43
C GLY A 158 -25.34 -12.01 2.76
N TYR A 159 -24.16 -12.61 2.93
CA TYR A 159 -23.70 -13.10 4.24
C TYR A 159 -23.22 -11.94 5.11
N SER A 160 -23.15 -12.15 6.44
CA SER A 160 -22.74 -11.09 7.36
C SER A 160 -21.28 -10.68 7.17
N TYR A 161 -20.99 -9.42 7.54
CA TYR A 161 -19.64 -8.86 7.57
C TYR A 161 -18.62 -9.78 8.24
N LEU A 162 -18.98 -10.37 9.39
CA LEU A 162 -18.07 -11.24 10.15
C LEU A 162 -17.71 -12.52 9.38
N VAL A 163 -18.67 -13.12 8.65
CA VAL A 163 -18.39 -14.27 7.78
C VAL A 163 -17.41 -13.89 6.68
N GLY A 164 -17.62 -12.74 6.04
CA GLY A 164 -16.70 -12.21 5.04
C GLY A 164 -15.30 -11.95 5.61
N LEU A 165 -15.24 -11.37 6.80
CA LEU A 165 -13.98 -11.09 7.50
C LEU A 165 -13.20 -12.37 7.83
N VAL A 166 -13.88 -13.42 8.32
CA VAL A 166 -13.25 -14.72 8.61
C VAL A 166 -12.72 -15.36 7.34
N LEU A 167 -13.56 -15.46 6.30
CA LEU A 167 -13.17 -16.13 5.05
C LEU A 167 -12.01 -15.40 4.36
N PHE A 168 -12.12 -14.08 4.23
CA PHE A 168 -11.06 -13.26 3.63
C PHE A 168 -9.78 -13.30 4.47
N GLY A 169 -9.89 -13.04 5.79
CA GLY A 169 -8.75 -12.94 6.68
C GLY A 169 -7.97 -14.26 6.79
N VAL A 170 -8.67 -15.37 6.97
CA VAL A 170 -8.03 -16.70 7.01
C VAL A 170 -7.36 -17.02 5.68
N ALA A 171 -8.05 -16.80 4.55
CA ALA A 171 -7.50 -17.07 3.24
C ALA A 171 -6.21 -16.29 2.97
N VAL A 172 -6.21 -14.96 3.20
CA VAL A 172 -5.05 -14.12 2.89
C VAL A 172 -3.87 -14.37 3.82
N VAL A 173 -4.12 -14.61 5.12
CA VAL A 173 -3.05 -14.88 6.09
C VAL A 173 -2.40 -16.24 5.81
N LEU A 174 -3.19 -17.28 5.56
CA LEU A 174 -2.65 -18.60 5.18
C LEU A 174 -1.90 -18.54 3.85
N PHE A 175 -2.47 -17.91 2.84
CA PHE A 175 -1.81 -17.70 1.55
C PHE A 175 -0.44 -17.04 1.72
N THR A 176 -0.37 -15.93 2.46
CA THR A 176 0.88 -15.17 2.67
C THR A 176 1.92 -15.98 3.43
N THR A 177 1.49 -16.67 4.50
CA THR A 177 2.39 -17.49 5.34
C THR A 177 3.05 -18.61 4.54
N ILE A 178 2.35 -19.15 3.54
CA ILE A 178 2.84 -20.23 2.69
C ILE A 178 3.74 -19.69 1.57
N SER A 179 3.43 -18.55 0.99
CA SER A 179 3.96 -18.09 -0.31
C SER A 179 5.37 -17.48 -0.26
N GLY A 180 5.68 -16.66 0.77
CA GLY A 180 6.86 -15.80 0.78
C GLY A 180 6.86 -14.74 -0.33
N PHE A 181 7.87 -13.86 -0.36
CA PHE A 181 7.91 -12.68 -1.26
C PHE A 181 7.81 -13.03 -2.74
N ARG A 182 8.55 -14.05 -3.21
CA ARG A 182 8.54 -14.41 -4.64
C ARG A 182 7.20 -14.97 -5.07
N GLY A 183 6.58 -15.81 -4.24
CA GLY A 183 5.23 -16.30 -4.48
C GLY A 183 4.21 -15.18 -4.55
N VAL A 184 4.28 -14.25 -3.59
CA VAL A 184 3.44 -13.05 -3.56
C VAL A 184 3.69 -12.18 -4.80
N ALA A 185 4.94 -11.89 -5.18
CA ALA A 185 5.23 -11.03 -6.34
C ALA A 185 4.69 -11.60 -7.67
N VAL A 186 4.70 -12.92 -7.85
CA VAL A 186 4.08 -13.55 -9.03
C VAL A 186 2.57 -13.51 -8.97
N THR A 187 1.99 -13.77 -7.81
CA THR A 187 0.54 -13.69 -7.60
C THR A 187 0.04 -12.25 -7.73
N ASP A 188 0.82 -11.26 -7.28
CA ASP A 188 0.53 -9.85 -7.46
C ASP A 188 0.37 -9.47 -8.94
N ALA A 189 1.16 -10.10 -9.85
CA ALA A 189 0.99 -9.87 -11.28
C ALA A 189 -0.38 -10.35 -11.79
N ILE A 190 -0.86 -11.49 -11.27
CA ILE A 190 -2.21 -12.00 -11.56
C ILE A 190 -3.26 -11.08 -10.94
N CYS A 191 -3.06 -10.64 -9.70
CA CYS A 191 -3.92 -9.67 -9.03
C CYS A 191 -4.04 -8.37 -9.82
N GLY A 192 -2.93 -7.82 -10.36
CA GLY A 192 -2.95 -6.62 -11.17
C GLY A 192 -3.79 -6.76 -12.44
N VAL A 193 -3.71 -7.91 -13.11
CA VAL A 193 -4.59 -8.20 -14.27
C VAL A 193 -6.06 -8.33 -13.83
N ALA A 194 -6.32 -9.01 -12.72
CA ALA A 194 -7.66 -9.17 -12.17
C ALA A 194 -8.29 -7.82 -11.77
N MET A 195 -7.48 -6.90 -11.24
CA MET A 195 -7.91 -5.52 -10.95
C MET A 195 -8.42 -4.81 -12.20
N LEU A 196 -7.68 -4.87 -13.30
CA LEU A 196 -8.08 -4.25 -14.57
C LEU A 196 -9.35 -4.87 -15.13
N ILE A 197 -9.51 -6.19 -15.06
CA ILE A 197 -10.73 -6.89 -15.47
C ILE A 197 -11.91 -6.45 -14.61
N GLY A 198 -11.74 -6.38 -13.27
CA GLY A 198 -12.80 -5.94 -12.35
C GLY A 198 -13.27 -4.51 -12.64
N ILE A 199 -12.33 -3.57 -12.90
CA ILE A 199 -12.66 -2.20 -13.31
C ILE A 199 -13.48 -2.19 -14.61
N PHE A 200 -13.04 -2.95 -15.62
CA PHE A 200 -13.71 -3.00 -16.90
C PHE A 200 -15.14 -3.56 -16.78
N VAL A 201 -15.31 -4.67 -16.06
CA VAL A 201 -16.64 -5.29 -15.84
C VAL A 201 -17.57 -4.33 -15.09
N LEU A 202 -17.08 -3.66 -14.05
CA LEU A 202 -17.88 -2.69 -13.30
C LEU A 202 -18.24 -1.47 -14.18
N ALA A 203 -17.29 -0.98 -15.00
CA ALA A 203 -17.55 0.12 -15.93
C ALA A 203 -18.68 -0.21 -16.89
N VAL A 204 -18.64 -1.40 -17.51
CA VAL A 204 -19.71 -1.87 -18.40
C VAL A 204 -21.04 -1.96 -17.65
N GLY A 205 -21.03 -2.49 -16.43
CA GLY A 205 -22.24 -2.58 -15.60
C GLY A 205 -22.88 -1.22 -15.32
N ILE A 206 -22.09 -0.26 -14.83
CA ILE A 206 -22.57 1.09 -14.52
C ILE A 206 -23.08 1.80 -15.77
N LEU A 207 -22.32 1.76 -16.88
CA LEU A 207 -22.72 2.41 -18.14
C LEU A 207 -24.01 1.79 -18.72
N THR A 208 -24.14 0.48 -18.67
CA THR A 208 -25.34 -0.20 -19.16
C THR A 208 -26.56 0.10 -18.28
N ALA A 209 -26.40 0.02 -16.95
CA ALA A 209 -27.47 0.30 -16.01
C ALA A 209 -27.92 1.77 -16.05
N GLY A 210 -26.98 2.69 -16.27
CA GLY A 210 -27.26 4.13 -16.39
C GLY A 210 -27.77 4.58 -17.75
N GLY A 211 -27.88 3.68 -18.74
CA GLY A 211 -28.33 4.03 -20.11
C GLY A 211 -27.30 4.80 -20.92
N GLY A 212 -26.00 4.63 -20.61
CA GLY A 212 -24.88 5.28 -21.28
C GLY A 212 -24.32 6.48 -20.53
N TYR A 213 -23.16 6.93 -21.00
CA TYR A 213 -22.41 8.02 -20.34
C TYR A 213 -23.19 9.34 -20.29
N GLU A 214 -23.82 9.74 -21.39
CA GLU A 214 -24.57 11.00 -21.48
C GLU A 214 -25.74 11.02 -20.51
N ASN A 215 -26.53 9.95 -20.44
CA ASN A 215 -27.67 9.85 -19.54
C ASN A 215 -27.24 9.88 -18.05
N ILE A 216 -26.12 9.23 -17.72
CA ILE A 216 -25.52 9.31 -16.38
C ILE A 216 -25.13 10.75 -16.06
N MET A 217 -24.47 11.44 -16.98
CA MET A 217 -24.03 12.83 -16.77
C MET A 217 -25.19 13.79 -16.65
N ASP A 218 -26.27 13.58 -17.43
CA ASP A 218 -27.48 14.39 -17.32
C ASP A 218 -28.20 14.16 -15.98
N THR A 219 -28.25 12.90 -15.51
CA THR A 219 -28.77 12.57 -14.20
C THR A 219 -27.97 13.26 -13.08
N ILE A 220 -26.65 13.27 -13.18
CA ILE A 220 -25.78 13.98 -12.22
C ILE A 220 -26.01 15.49 -12.27
N ARG A 221 -26.09 16.09 -13.47
CA ARG A 221 -26.38 17.53 -13.63
C ARG A 221 -27.71 17.94 -13.02
N ALA A 222 -28.74 17.08 -13.17
CA ALA A 222 -30.06 17.36 -12.64
C ALA A 222 -30.14 17.22 -11.11
N ASN A 223 -29.50 16.20 -10.55
CA ASN A 223 -29.68 15.83 -9.12
C ASN A 223 -28.56 16.32 -8.21
N ARG A 224 -27.31 16.40 -8.73
CA ARG A 224 -26.10 16.69 -7.94
C ARG A 224 -25.08 17.52 -8.74
N PRO A 225 -25.45 18.73 -9.23
CA PRO A 225 -24.59 19.56 -10.07
C PRO A 225 -23.25 19.93 -9.40
N GLU A 226 -23.21 19.98 -8.06
CA GLU A 226 -22.01 20.22 -7.27
C GLU A 226 -20.89 19.20 -7.53
N MET A 227 -21.21 17.99 -7.96
CA MET A 227 -20.22 16.96 -8.31
C MET A 227 -19.41 17.30 -9.57
N LEU A 228 -19.87 18.24 -10.38
CA LEU A 228 -19.17 18.72 -11.57
C LEU A 228 -18.21 19.87 -11.27
N GLU A 229 -18.28 20.43 -10.07
CA GLU A 229 -17.40 21.49 -9.62
C GLU A 229 -16.07 20.93 -9.07
N PRO A 230 -14.93 21.65 -9.21
CA PRO A 230 -13.60 21.16 -8.82
C PRO A 230 -13.49 20.68 -7.37
N PHE A 231 -14.24 21.31 -6.44
CA PHE A 231 -14.20 21.05 -5.01
C PHE A 231 -15.55 20.55 -4.46
N GLY A 232 -16.39 19.93 -5.32
CA GLY A 232 -17.67 19.37 -4.92
C GLY A 232 -18.61 20.42 -4.28
N GLY A 233 -18.79 21.57 -4.94
CA GLY A 233 -19.64 22.65 -4.42
C GLY A 233 -19.16 23.25 -3.10
N GLY A 234 -17.86 23.20 -2.82
CA GLY A 234 -17.27 23.69 -1.56
C GLY A 234 -17.25 22.66 -0.42
N SER A 235 -17.66 21.41 -0.67
CA SER A 235 -17.60 20.32 0.30
C SER A 235 -16.18 20.01 0.76
N MET A 236 -15.17 20.34 -0.05
CA MET A 236 -13.76 20.17 0.27
C MET A 236 -13.00 21.50 0.13
N PRO A 237 -12.45 22.06 1.23
CA PRO A 237 -11.61 23.26 1.16
C PRO A 237 -10.38 23.03 0.26
N ALA A 238 -10.06 24.01 -0.62
CA ALA A 238 -8.95 23.91 -1.56
C ALA A 238 -7.60 23.64 -0.87
N THR A 239 -7.34 24.23 0.29
CA THR A 239 -6.13 24.01 1.08
C THR A 239 -5.98 22.55 1.51
N LEU A 240 -7.05 21.95 1.99
CA LEU A 240 -7.07 20.53 2.36
C LEU A 240 -6.89 19.66 1.13
N TYR A 241 -7.57 19.97 0.04
CA TYR A 241 -7.52 19.25 -1.21
C TYR A 241 -6.09 19.15 -1.78
N PHE A 242 -5.43 20.29 -1.98
CA PHE A 242 -4.07 20.31 -2.53
C PHE A 242 -3.02 19.71 -1.58
N THR A 243 -3.22 19.80 -0.28
CA THR A 243 -2.27 19.17 0.67
C THR A 243 -2.47 17.67 0.80
N GLN A 244 -3.66 17.14 0.50
CA GLN A 244 -3.85 15.70 0.32
C GLN A 244 -3.14 15.16 -0.93
N TRP A 245 -2.95 15.97 -1.99
CA TRP A 245 -2.12 15.57 -3.14
C TRP A 245 -0.68 15.23 -2.75
N LEU A 246 -0.13 15.97 -1.79
CA LEU A 246 1.21 15.69 -1.28
C LEU A 246 1.28 14.28 -0.68
N LEU A 247 0.27 13.92 0.13
CA LEU A 247 0.17 12.62 0.78
C LEU A 247 -0.02 11.50 -0.25
N VAL A 248 -1.05 11.57 -1.11
CA VAL A 248 -1.40 10.43 -1.98
C VAL A 248 -0.54 10.30 -3.23
N GLY A 249 0.17 11.33 -3.64
CA GLY A 249 0.94 11.35 -4.89
C GLY A 249 2.44 11.55 -4.69
N ILE A 250 2.83 12.59 -3.94
CA ILE A 250 4.22 13.01 -3.89
C ILE A 250 5.01 12.21 -2.86
N PHE A 251 4.56 12.14 -1.60
CA PHE A 251 5.36 11.48 -0.55
C PHE A 251 5.31 9.95 -0.57
N THR A 252 4.39 9.35 -1.30
CA THR A 252 4.23 7.89 -1.39
C THR A 252 5.45 7.13 -1.89
N PHE A 253 6.38 7.77 -2.61
CA PHE A 253 7.58 7.09 -3.12
C PHE A 253 8.54 6.61 -2.04
N VAL A 254 8.46 7.14 -0.82
CA VAL A 254 9.30 6.71 0.31
C VAL A 254 8.69 5.59 1.14
N LEU A 255 7.47 5.17 0.84
CA LEU A 255 6.80 4.09 1.57
C LEU A 255 7.66 2.82 1.56
N PRO A 256 7.96 2.20 2.72
CA PRO A 256 8.87 1.06 2.81
C PRO A 256 8.48 -0.11 1.92
N GLN A 257 7.18 -0.41 1.80
CA GLN A 257 6.66 -1.47 0.92
C GLN A 257 6.91 -1.19 -0.57
N SER A 258 6.99 0.07 -0.98
CA SER A 258 7.35 0.48 -2.34
C SER A 258 8.87 0.52 -2.54
N ALA A 259 9.60 1.08 -1.58
CA ALA A 259 11.05 1.22 -1.63
C ALA A 259 11.79 -0.13 -1.69
N VAL A 260 11.28 -1.18 -1.01
CA VAL A 260 11.87 -2.53 -1.08
C VAL A 260 11.84 -3.12 -2.49
N ARG A 261 10.89 -2.74 -3.34
CA ARG A 261 10.81 -3.18 -4.73
C ARG A 261 11.95 -2.62 -5.58
N CYS A 262 12.46 -1.43 -5.23
CA CYS A 262 13.68 -0.89 -5.81
C CYS A 262 14.94 -1.73 -5.53
N MET A 263 14.87 -2.65 -4.56
CA MET A 263 15.98 -3.57 -4.23
C MET A 263 15.89 -4.91 -4.99
N GLY A 264 14.69 -5.26 -5.49
CA GLY A 264 14.36 -6.60 -6.05
C GLY A 264 14.55 -6.76 -7.56
N PHE A 265 14.81 -5.71 -8.35
CA PHE A 265 14.88 -5.81 -9.80
C PHE A 265 16.19 -6.40 -10.33
N LYS A 266 16.12 -7.05 -11.51
CA LYS A 266 17.24 -7.74 -12.14
C LYS A 266 18.31 -6.78 -12.68
N ASN A 267 17.90 -5.76 -13.43
CA ASN A 267 18.79 -4.81 -14.09
C ASN A 267 18.10 -3.47 -14.40
N THR A 268 18.85 -2.46 -14.86
CA THR A 268 18.34 -1.13 -15.16
C THR A 268 17.26 -1.13 -16.24
N LYS A 269 17.33 -2.02 -17.25
CA LYS A 269 16.31 -2.16 -18.28
C LYS A 269 14.98 -2.60 -17.68
N ALA A 270 15.00 -3.53 -16.70
CA ALA A 270 13.81 -3.95 -15.97
C ALA A 270 13.21 -2.80 -15.15
N LEU A 271 14.05 -1.96 -14.52
CA LEU A 271 13.64 -0.78 -13.78
C LEU A 271 12.92 0.25 -14.70
N HIS A 272 13.55 0.62 -15.82
CA HIS A 272 12.95 1.57 -16.76
C HIS A 272 11.65 1.03 -17.38
N GLY A 273 11.64 -0.25 -17.77
CA GLY A 273 10.42 -0.88 -18.27
C GLY A 273 9.29 -0.89 -17.25
N ALA A 274 9.61 -1.16 -15.96
CA ALA A 274 8.64 -1.11 -14.88
C ALA A 274 8.13 0.32 -14.61
N MET A 275 9.01 1.32 -14.69
CA MET A 275 8.63 2.72 -14.52
C MET A 275 7.62 3.15 -15.59
N ILE A 276 7.93 2.93 -16.89
CA ILE A 276 7.07 3.35 -18.00
C ILE A 276 5.73 2.59 -17.98
N MET A 277 5.81 1.26 -18.00
CA MET A 277 4.61 0.40 -18.02
C MET A 277 3.76 0.61 -16.77
N GLY A 278 4.41 0.67 -15.60
CA GLY A 278 3.73 0.86 -14.33
C GLY A 278 3.01 2.20 -14.24
N THR A 279 3.61 3.28 -14.72
CA THR A 279 2.98 4.61 -14.74
C THR A 279 1.72 4.63 -15.60
N VAL A 280 1.77 4.03 -16.79
CA VAL A 280 0.59 3.95 -17.67
C VAL A 280 -0.52 3.13 -17.03
N ILE A 281 -0.19 1.95 -16.51
CA ILE A 281 -1.20 1.04 -15.94
C ILE A 281 -1.80 1.63 -14.66
N ILE A 282 -0.98 2.22 -13.76
CA ILE A 282 -1.50 2.84 -12.53
C ILE A 282 -2.39 4.04 -12.86
N GLY A 283 -2.03 4.81 -13.90
CA GLY A 283 -2.86 5.90 -14.39
C GLY A 283 -4.24 5.41 -14.84
N LEU A 284 -4.27 4.42 -15.72
CA LEU A 284 -5.52 3.82 -16.20
C LEU A 284 -6.34 3.24 -15.03
N MET A 285 -5.69 2.56 -14.10
CA MET A 285 -6.34 1.93 -12.96
C MET A 285 -6.92 2.96 -12.00
N MET A 286 -6.12 3.94 -11.54
CA MET A 286 -6.55 4.89 -10.51
C MET A 286 -7.58 5.89 -11.04
N ILE A 287 -7.38 6.42 -12.24
CA ILE A 287 -8.33 7.32 -12.88
C ILE A 287 -9.60 6.55 -13.20
N GLY A 288 -9.47 5.36 -13.80
CA GLY A 288 -10.61 4.53 -14.18
C GLY A 288 -11.50 4.18 -13.00
N VAL A 289 -10.93 3.55 -11.95
CA VAL A 289 -11.71 3.11 -10.79
C VAL A 289 -12.33 4.29 -10.03
N THR A 290 -11.62 5.42 -9.91
CA THR A 290 -12.14 6.59 -9.20
C THR A 290 -13.27 7.26 -10.00
N SER A 291 -13.16 7.31 -11.33
CA SER A 291 -14.24 7.80 -12.22
C SER A 291 -15.51 6.96 -12.11
N LEU A 292 -15.38 5.64 -11.89
CA LEU A 292 -16.55 4.78 -11.65
C LEU A 292 -17.33 5.16 -10.39
N GLY A 293 -16.64 5.72 -9.38
CA GLY A 293 -17.29 6.31 -8.20
C GLY A 293 -18.22 7.47 -8.58
N VAL A 294 -17.75 8.39 -9.45
CA VAL A 294 -18.58 9.50 -9.94
C VAL A 294 -19.73 8.98 -10.79
N LEU A 295 -19.44 8.11 -11.76
CA LEU A 295 -20.46 7.57 -12.66
C LEU A 295 -21.51 6.76 -11.93
N SER A 296 -21.16 6.09 -10.83
CA SER A 296 -22.13 5.36 -10.01
C SER A 296 -23.19 6.28 -9.37
N ALA A 297 -22.93 7.60 -9.23
CA ALA A 297 -23.92 8.55 -8.75
C ALA A 297 -25.09 8.78 -9.73
N GLY A 298 -24.91 8.52 -11.02
CA GLY A 298 -26.00 8.53 -11.99
C GLY A 298 -26.87 7.27 -11.97
N VAL A 299 -26.46 6.23 -11.25
CA VAL A 299 -27.20 4.97 -11.06
C VAL A 299 -27.72 4.83 -9.63
N LEU A 300 -26.85 5.15 -8.65
CA LEU A 300 -27.16 5.17 -7.24
C LEU A 300 -27.58 6.60 -6.84
N THR A 301 -28.82 6.95 -7.13
CA THR A 301 -29.36 8.32 -6.99
C THR A 301 -29.88 8.65 -5.59
N GLY A 302 -29.91 7.67 -4.69
CA GLY A 302 -30.32 7.86 -3.27
C GLY A 302 -29.28 8.57 -2.44
N ASP A 303 -29.68 9.00 -1.24
CA ASP A 303 -28.78 9.55 -0.22
C ASP A 303 -27.84 8.49 0.33
N LEU A 304 -26.73 8.92 0.94
CA LEU A 304 -25.74 8.01 1.55
C LEU A 304 -26.38 7.07 2.61
N ALA A 305 -27.41 7.54 3.33
CA ALA A 305 -28.15 6.75 4.30
C ALA A 305 -28.84 5.53 3.65
N SER A 306 -29.32 5.68 2.41
CA SER A 306 -29.96 4.59 1.63
C SER A 306 -28.99 3.46 1.31
N TYR A 307 -27.69 3.73 1.36
CA TYR A 307 -26.60 2.78 1.12
C TYR A 307 -25.84 2.40 2.41
N GLY A 308 -26.54 2.47 3.57
CA GLY A 308 -25.98 2.10 4.86
C GLY A 308 -25.06 3.13 5.51
N GLY A 309 -25.18 4.41 5.11
CA GLY A 309 -24.52 5.54 5.78
C GLY A 309 -23.00 5.61 5.65
N SER A 310 -22.38 4.76 4.82
CA SER A 310 -20.92 4.75 4.62
C SER A 310 -20.56 4.79 3.14
N VAL A 311 -19.61 5.67 2.80
CA VAL A 311 -19.04 5.76 1.44
C VAL A 311 -18.39 4.45 0.99
N ASP A 312 -17.92 3.63 1.92
CA ASP A 312 -17.34 2.32 1.63
C ASP A 312 -18.35 1.32 1.06
N ASN A 313 -19.64 1.60 1.18
CA ASN A 313 -20.69 0.72 0.66
C ASN A 313 -21.06 1.04 -0.81
N ILE A 314 -20.64 2.20 -1.33
CA ILE A 314 -21.06 2.67 -2.66
C ILE A 314 -20.63 1.72 -3.78
N ILE A 315 -19.35 1.35 -3.86
CA ILE A 315 -18.88 0.43 -4.90
C ILE A 315 -19.43 -0.99 -4.72
N PRO A 316 -19.44 -1.58 -3.51
CA PRO A 316 -20.16 -2.83 -3.29
C PRO A 316 -21.63 -2.80 -3.76
N GLN A 317 -22.36 -1.73 -3.47
CA GLN A 317 -23.76 -1.54 -3.91
C GLN A 317 -23.85 -1.36 -5.44
N ALA A 318 -22.93 -0.58 -6.05
CA ALA A 318 -22.89 -0.44 -7.50
C ALA A 318 -22.70 -1.80 -8.18
N ILE A 319 -21.78 -2.63 -7.68
CA ILE A 319 -21.58 -3.99 -8.19
C ILE A 319 -22.85 -4.83 -8.07
N ALA A 320 -23.49 -4.80 -6.88
CA ALA A 320 -24.65 -5.63 -6.60
C ALA A 320 -25.92 -5.21 -7.39
N GLN A 321 -26.07 -3.90 -7.68
CA GLN A 321 -27.26 -3.37 -8.36
C GLN A 321 -27.13 -3.29 -9.88
N THR A 322 -25.90 -3.19 -10.43
CA THR A 322 -25.71 -3.00 -11.87
C THR A 322 -25.32 -4.28 -12.61
N LEU A 323 -24.92 -5.32 -11.91
CA LEU A 323 -24.41 -6.55 -12.52
C LEU A 323 -25.23 -7.78 -12.12
N PRO A 324 -25.45 -8.72 -13.07
CA PRO A 324 -26.01 -10.02 -12.72
C PRO A 324 -25.06 -10.78 -11.78
N PRO A 325 -25.56 -11.72 -10.96
CA PRO A 325 -24.77 -12.33 -9.86
C PRO A 325 -23.41 -12.89 -10.26
N TRP A 326 -23.30 -13.54 -11.42
CA TRP A 326 -22.04 -14.12 -11.88
C TRP A 326 -21.02 -13.05 -12.30
N LEU A 327 -21.45 -11.95 -12.94
CA LEU A 327 -20.61 -10.81 -13.30
C LEU A 327 -20.22 -9.99 -12.05
N ALA A 328 -21.13 -9.86 -11.08
CA ALA A 328 -20.83 -9.27 -9.78
C ALA A 328 -19.69 -10.05 -9.09
N GLY A 329 -19.72 -11.39 -9.17
CA GLY A 329 -18.63 -12.23 -8.69
C GLY A 329 -17.29 -12.02 -9.44
N VAL A 330 -17.32 -11.72 -10.73
CA VAL A 330 -16.11 -11.35 -11.49
C VAL A 330 -15.62 -9.95 -11.11
N ALA A 331 -16.52 -8.98 -11.01
CA ALA A 331 -16.17 -7.59 -10.69
C ALA A 331 -15.52 -7.47 -9.29
N ILE A 332 -16.02 -8.24 -8.30
CA ILE A 332 -15.48 -8.23 -6.93
C ILE A 332 -14.06 -8.79 -6.84
N ILE A 333 -13.62 -9.62 -7.81
CA ILE A 333 -12.25 -10.13 -7.83
C ILE A 333 -11.25 -8.98 -7.90
N GLY A 334 -11.52 -7.89 -8.63
CA GLY A 334 -10.62 -6.74 -8.73
C GLY A 334 -10.24 -6.14 -7.36
N PRO A 335 -11.19 -5.60 -6.60
CA PRO A 335 -10.91 -5.05 -5.28
C PRO A 335 -10.44 -6.10 -4.25
N ILE A 336 -10.88 -7.36 -4.33
CA ILE A 336 -10.37 -8.44 -3.46
C ILE A 336 -8.91 -8.78 -3.82
N ALA A 337 -8.55 -8.84 -5.08
CA ALA A 337 -7.17 -9.02 -5.53
C ALA A 337 -6.27 -7.88 -5.04
N ALA A 338 -6.76 -6.63 -5.09
CA ALA A 338 -6.07 -5.47 -4.55
C ALA A 338 -5.81 -5.62 -3.03
N SER A 339 -6.82 -6.06 -2.31
CA SER A 339 -6.71 -6.30 -0.87
C SER A 339 -5.73 -7.42 -0.54
N ILE A 340 -5.82 -8.58 -1.22
CA ILE A 340 -4.92 -9.74 -1.00
C ILE A 340 -3.47 -9.35 -1.26
N SER A 341 -3.19 -8.71 -2.39
CA SER A 341 -1.84 -8.27 -2.76
C SER A 341 -1.25 -7.32 -1.73
N THR A 342 -2.02 -6.31 -1.30
CA THR A 342 -1.59 -5.36 -0.28
C THR A 342 -1.30 -6.05 1.05
N VAL A 343 -2.24 -6.84 1.57
CA VAL A 343 -2.07 -7.54 2.85
C VAL A 343 -0.87 -8.47 2.82
N SER A 344 -0.73 -9.28 1.75
CA SER A 344 0.39 -10.21 1.62
C SER A 344 1.74 -9.51 1.66
N SER A 345 1.87 -8.41 0.93
CA SER A 345 3.10 -7.62 0.90
C SER A 345 3.41 -6.99 2.25
N LEU A 346 2.40 -6.46 2.95
CA LEU A 346 2.56 -5.81 4.25
C LEU A 346 2.83 -6.82 5.37
N LEU A 347 2.22 -8.02 5.34
CA LEU A 347 2.51 -9.09 6.28
C LEU A 347 3.96 -9.59 6.16
N ILE A 348 4.46 -9.77 4.92
CA ILE A 348 5.86 -10.16 4.69
C ILE A 348 6.80 -9.06 5.17
N ALA A 349 6.51 -7.81 4.87
CA ALA A 349 7.34 -6.69 5.27
C ALA A 349 7.34 -6.49 6.80
N SER A 350 6.20 -6.66 7.49
CA SER A 350 6.10 -6.64 8.94
C SER A 350 6.88 -7.79 9.58
N SER A 351 6.73 -9.01 9.04
CA SER A 351 7.50 -10.17 9.49
C SER A 351 9.00 -9.96 9.29
N SER A 352 9.41 -9.35 8.16
CA SER A 352 10.80 -8.98 7.88
C SER A 352 11.34 -8.00 8.90
N ALA A 353 10.59 -6.93 9.21
CA ALA A 353 10.99 -5.93 10.19
C ALA A 353 11.23 -6.55 11.58
N ILE A 354 10.35 -7.46 12.02
CA ILE A 354 10.48 -8.13 13.33
C ILE A 354 11.61 -9.16 13.30
N ILE A 355 11.62 -10.07 12.33
CA ILE A 355 12.55 -11.22 12.33
C ILE A 355 13.92 -10.81 11.83
N LYS A 356 14.03 -10.17 10.66
CA LYS A 356 15.32 -9.82 10.06
C LYS A 356 15.96 -8.64 10.77
N ASP A 357 15.19 -7.57 10.96
CA ASP A 357 15.78 -6.32 11.39
C ASP A 357 15.96 -6.22 12.92
N VAL A 358 15.13 -6.91 13.70
CA VAL A 358 15.24 -6.93 15.17
C VAL A 358 15.84 -8.25 15.66
N TYR A 359 15.18 -9.40 15.43
CA TYR A 359 15.56 -10.68 16.03
C TYR A 359 16.92 -11.19 15.52
N LEU A 360 17.12 -11.30 14.20
CA LEU A 360 18.39 -11.82 13.64
C LEU A 360 19.55 -10.90 13.98
N HIS A 361 19.36 -9.57 13.91
CA HIS A 361 20.39 -8.63 14.29
C HIS A 361 20.78 -8.76 15.78
N HIS A 362 19.79 -8.97 16.67
CA HIS A 362 20.07 -9.25 18.08
C HIS A 362 20.82 -10.58 18.26
N CYS A 363 20.47 -11.61 17.51
CA CYS A 363 21.19 -12.88 17.54
C CYS A 363 22.64 -12.73 17.08
N GLU A 364 22.89 -12.01 15.98
CA GLU A 364 24.23 -11.72 15.45
C GLU A 364 25.09 -10.97 16.48
N SER A 365 24.52 -9.93 17.10
CA SER A 365 25.22 -9.16 18.15
C SER A 365 25.53 -9.97 19.42
N SER A 366 24.74 -11.03 19.68
CA SER A 366 24.91 -11.96 20.80
C SER A 366 25.72 -13.21 20.43
N GLY A 367 26.30 -13.27 19.21
CA GLY A 367 27.08 -14.42 18.74
C GLY A 367 26.26 -15.69 18.43
N LYS A 368 24.92 -15.59 18.43
CA LYS A 368 24.03 -16.72 18.12
C LYS A 368 23.74 -16.78 16.63
N LYS A 369 23.78 -18.02 16.06
CA LYS A 369 23.44 -18.27 14.64
C LYS A 369 22.21 -19.17 14.57
N PRO A 370 21.00 -18.63 14.49
CA PRO A 370 19.78 -19.44 14.34
C PRO A 370 19.81 -20.21 13.01
N THR A 371 19.26 -21.43 13.02
CA THR A 371 19.16 -22.26 11.82
C THR A 371 18.13 -21.67 10.85
N GLU A 372 18.27 -21.93 9.54
CA GLU A 372 17.28 -21.50 8.52
C GLU A 372 15.86 -21.99 8.86
N ARG A 373 15.74 -23.20 9.43
CA ARG A 373 14.45 -23.76 9.88
C ARG A 373 13.83 -22.92 11.01
N THR A 374 14.66 -22.44 11.95
CA THR A 374 14.21 -21.57 13.04
C THR A 374 13.74 -20.24 12.47
N ILE A 375 14.50 -19.62 11.57
CA ILE A 375 14.15 -18.36 10.91
C ILE A 375 12.83 -18.51 10.17
N ALA A 376 12.66 -19.57 9.37
CA ALA A 376 11.44 -19.83 8.62
C ALA A 376 10.21 -19.98 9.52
N ARG A 377 10.31 -20.79 10.59
CA ARG A 377 9.22 -20.99 11.55
C ARG A 377 8.87 -19.71 12.30
N SER A 378 9.87 -18.97 12.75
CA SER A 378 9.66 -17.69 13.44
C SER A 378 9.00 -16.67 12.51
N SER A 379 9.42 -16.57 11.23
CA SER A 379 8.80 -15.69 10.24
C SER A 379 7.33 -16.06 10.00
N GLN A 380 7.02 -17.36 9.87
CA GLN A 380 5.64 -17.83 9.71
C GLN A 380 4.80 -17.55 10.96
N ALA A 381 5.33 -17.78 12.15
CA ALA A 381 4.65 -17.49 13.42
C ALA A 381 4.34 -15.99 13.56
N VAL A 382 5.30 -15.12 13.27
CA VAL A 382 5.09 -13.66 13.30
C VAL A 382 4.05 -13.23 12.28
N THR A 383 4.09 -13.78 11.05
CA THR A 383 3.08 -13.48 10.01
C THR A 383 1.67 -13.85 10.50
N LEU A 384 1.52 -15.04 11.11
CA LEU A 384 0.24 -15.47 11.70
C LEU A 384 -0.21 -14.58 12.86
N CYS A 385 0.70 -14.22 13.77
CA CYS A 385 0.39 -13.34 14.92
C CYS A 385 -0.05 -11.94 14.46
N VAL A 386 0.70 -11.33 13.53
CA VAL A 386 0.33 -10.01 12.97
C VAL A 386 -1.02 -10.09 12.26
N GLY A 387 -1.23 -11.13 11.45
CA GLY A 387 -2.51 -11.37 10.79
C GLY A 387 -3.68 -11.52 11.76
N ALA A 388 -3.49 -12.25 12.87
CA ALA A 388 -4.50 -12.41 13.91
C ALA A 388 -4.81 -11.09 14.64
N ILE A 389 -3.80 -10.28 14.95
CA ILE A 389 -3.99 -8.95 15.55
C ILE A 389 -4.80 -8.06 14.62
N VAL A 390 -4.43 -8.00 13.32
CA VAL A 390 -5.15 -7.22 12.32
C VAL A 390 -6.61 -7.70 12.19
N PHE A 391 -6.83 -9.02 12.19
CA PHE A 391 -8.17 -9.59 12.16
C PHE A 391 -9.02 -9.10 13.32
N VAL A 392 -8.51 -9.16 14.55
CA VAL A 392 -9.21 -8.70 15.75
C VAL A 392 -9.53 -7.21 15.66
N LEU A 393 -8.58 -6.39 15.22
CA LEU A 393 -8.79 -4.94 15.05
C LEU A 393 -9.81 -4.61 13.96
N ALA A 394 -10.00 -5.49 12.96
CA ALA A 394 -10.97 -5.31 11.89
C ALA A 394 -12.39 -5.75 12.26
N ILE A 395 -12.63 -6.42 13.41
CA ILE A 395 -13.96 -6.84 13.84
C ILE A 395 -14.90 -5.62 13.99
N VAL A 396 -14.38 -4.54 14.58
CA VAL A 396 -15.08 -3.26 14.70
C VAL A 396 -14.24 -2.20 13.99
N PRO A 397 -14.61 -1.79 12.74
CA PRO A 397 -13.85 -0.81 11.99
C PRO A 397 -13.75 0.53 12.74
N PRO A 398 -12.54 1.11 12.91
CA PRO A 398 -12.37 2.36 13.65
C PRO A 398 -12.87 3.59 12.86
N ASP A 399 -12.87 3.54 11.53
CA ASP A 399 -13.36 4.60 10.63
C ASP A 399 -13.58 4.03 9.22
N VAL A 400 -13.94 4.87 8.25
CA VAL A 400 -14.02 4.48 6.83
C VAL A 400 -12.64 4.13 6.27
N ILE A 401 -12.61 3.22 5.30
CA ILE A 401 -11.40 2.63 4.71
C ILE A 401 -10.39 3.70 4.27
N TRP A 402 -10.88 4.75 3.60
CA TRP A 402 -10.03 5.85 3.13
C TRP A 402 -9.27 6.54 4.27
N LYS A 403 -9.95 6.90 5.35
CA LYS A 403 -9.32 7.61 6.47
C LYS A 403 -8.30 6.76 7.21
N ILE A 404 -8.60 5.47 7.44
CA ILE A 404 -7.66 4.53 8.06
C ILE A 404 -6.38 4.45 7.23
N ASN A 405 -6.53 4.32 5.91
CA ASN A 405 -5.39 4.21 5.01
C ASN A 405 -4.56 5.50 4.92
N MET A 406 -5.21 6.67 4.89
CA MET A 406 -4.53 7.98 4.89
C MET A 406 -3.75 8.22 6.18
N PHE A 407 -4.33 7.84 7.33
CA PHE A 407 -3.61 7.88 8.61
C PHE A 407 -2.34 7.03 8.57
N ALA A 408 -2.44 5.81 8.08
CA ALA A 408 -1.31 4.89 8.00
C ALA A 408 -0.22 5.37 7.03
N PHE A 409 -0.60 5.84 5.85
CA PHE A 409 0.34 6.35 4.84
C PHE A 409 1.03 7.61 5.34
N GLY A 410 0.29 8.59 5.85
CA GLY A 410 0.88 9.82 6.38
C GLY A 410 1.86 9.59 7.53
N GLY A 411 1.60 8.60 8.39
CA GLY A 411 2.53 8.19 9.44
C GLY A 411 3.83 7.59 8.88
N LEU A 412 3.73 6.69 7.90
CA LEU A 412 4.90 6.12 7.23
C LEU A 412 5.69 7.17 6.44
N GLU A 413 5.02 8.03 5.69
CA GLU A 413 5.65 9.08 4.89
C GLU A 413 6.39 10.06 5.78
N THR A 414 5.76 10.50 6.86
CA THR A 414 6.39 11.40 7.83
C THR A 414 7.63 10.77 8.47
N ALA A 415 7.57 9.47 8.81
CA ALA A 415 8.67 8.75 9.40
C ALA A 415 9.85 8.55 8.43
N PHE A 416 9.58 8.19 7.19
CA PHE A 416 10.60 7.71 6.26
C PHE A 416 11.07 8.74 5.24
N PHE A 417 10.31 9.81 4.97
CA PHE A 417 10.63 10.76 3.90
C PHE A 417 12.02 11.35 4.05
N TRP A 418 12.26 12.11 5.10
CA TRP A 418 13.56 12.75 5.29
C TRP A 418 14.66 11.77 5.61
N VAL A 419 14.35 10.69 6.33
CA VAL A 419 15.34 9.65 6.67
C VAL A 419 15.87 8.97 5.42
N LEU A 420 15.03 8.64 4.44
CA LEU A 420 15.46 8.02 3.18
C LEU A 420 16.06 9.04 2.21
N VAL A 421 15.40 10.17 2.00
CA VAL A 421 15.85 11.18 1.03
C VAL A 421 17.20 11.77 1.48
N CYS A 422 17.29 12.26 2.71
CA CYS A 422 18.55 12.78 3.23
C CYS A 422 19.61 11.66 3.37
N GLY A 423 19.21 10.47 3.77
CA GLY A 423 20.12 9.33 3.86
C GLY A 423 20.81 8.99 2.54
N LEU A 424 20.09 9.04 1.43
CA LEU A 424 20.60 8.70 0.11
C LEU A 424 21.25 9.88 -0.63
N PHE A 425 20.83 11.13 -0.38
CA PHE A 425 21.23 12.27 -1.20
C PHE A 425 21.95 13.39 -0.43
N TRP A 426 21.94 13.39 0.89
CA TRP A 426 22.59 14.43 1.71
C TRP A 426 23.74 13.85 2.56
N LYS A 427 24.98 14.17 2.21
CA LYS A 427 26.18 13.63 2.88
C LYS A 427 26.22 13.93 4.39
N ARG A 428 25.73 15.11 4.80
CA ARG A 428 25.79 15.56 6.22
C ARG A 428 24.67 15.02 7.11
N ALA A 429 23.71 14.24 6.54
CA ALA A 429 22.63 13.66 7.33
C ALA A 429 23.18 12.74 8.44
N GLY A 430 22.93 13.09 9.69
CA GLY A 430 23.46 12.41 10.87
C GLY A 430 22.42 11.52 11.57
N LYS A 431 22.89 10.58 12.39
CA LYS A 431 22.05 9.62 13.15
C LYS A 431 21.03 10.29 14.06
N TRP A 432 21.41 11.37 14.75
CA TRP A 432 20.51 12.10 15.64
C TRP A 432 19.42 12.85 14.86
N GLY A 433 19.79 13.47 13.71
CA GLY A 433 18.82 14.09 12.82
C GLY A 433 17.78 13.09 12.32
N ALA A 434 18.21 11.91 11.88
CA ALA A 434 17.31 10.86 11.42
C ALA A 434 16.41 10.32 12.53
N LEU A 435 16.92 10.10 13.74
CA LEU A 435 16.15 9.60 14.89
C LEU A 435 15.09 10.62 15.34
N LEU A 436 15.51 11.89 15.52
CA LEU A 436 14.59 12.97 15.91
C LEU A 436 13.54 13.25 14.82
N SER A 437 13.93 13.22 13.54
CA SER A 437 13.03 13.36 12.41
C SER A 437 11.94 12.29 12.42
N MET A 438 12.34 11.02 12.54
CA MET A 438 11.41 9.90 12.54
C MET A 438 10.45 9.96 13.73
N ILE A 439 10.95 10.12 14.96
CA ILE A 439 10.11 10.12 16.16
C ILE A 439 9.28 11.40 16.24
N GLY A 440 9.92 12.56 16.15
CA GLY A 440 9.23 13.85 16.32
C GLY A 440 8.26 14.17 15.20
N GLY A 441 8.61 13.87 13.95
CA GLY A 441 7.71 14.02 12.81
C GLY A 441 6.49 13.11 12.93
N THR A 442 6.70 11.81 13.18
CA THR A 442 5.58 10.86 13.33
C THR A 442 4.70 11.20 14.53
N ALA A 443 5.29 11.56 15.67
CA ALA A 443 4.53 11.94 16.84
C ALA A 443 3.70 13.21 16.60
N SER A 444 4.26 14.24 15.94
CA SER A 444 3.53 15.46 15.62
C SER A 444 2.38 15.19 14.63
N TYR A 445 2.59 14.34 13.63
CA TYR A 445 1.54 13.92 12.71
C TYR A 445 0.40 13.19 13.44
N CYS A 446 0.73 12.17 14.24
CA CYS A 446 -0.26 11.40 15.00
C CYS A 446 -1.04 12.27 16.00
N LEU A 447 -0.34 13.18 16.68
CA LEU A 447 -0.98 14.11 17.62
C LEU A 447 -1.95 15.06 16.91
N CYS A 448 -1.53 15.65 15.78
CA CYS A 448 -2.41 16.52 14.99
C CYS A 448 -3.62 15.75 14.43
N MET A 449 -3.44 14.50 14.02
CA MET A 449 -4.55 13.64 13.58
C MET A 449 -5.52 13.34 14.72
N ALA A 450 -5.01 12.95 15.89
CA ALA A 450 -5.83 12.61 17.06
C ALA A 450 -6.63 13.82 17.59
N LEU A 451 -6.04 15.01 17.55
CA LEU A 451 -6.67 16.26 17.99
C LEU A 451 -7.55 16.89 16.90
N GLY A 452 -7.55 16.36 15.66
CA GLY A 452 -8.21 17.02 14.52
C GLY A 452 -7.62 18.38 14.16
N PHE A 453 -6.38 18.65 14.62
CA PHE A 453 -5.74 19.96 14.46
C PHE A 453 -5.24 20.17 13.04
N LYS A 454 -5.60 21.30 12.45
CA LYS A 454 -5.18 21.72 11.10
C LYS A 454 -4.70 23.16 11.14
N VAL A 455 -3.46 23.40 10.67
CA VAL A 455 -2.95 24.76 10.52
C VAL A 455 -3.43 25.33 9.18
N MET A 456 -4.12 26.45 9.19
CA MET A 456 -4.65 27.13 7.99
C MET A 456 -5.49 26.21 7.07
N GLY A 457 -6.13 25.19 7.63
CA GLY A 457 -6.90 24.19 6.85
C GLY A 457 -6.06 23.17 6.08
N LEU A 458 -4.72 23.16 6.23
CA LEU A 458 -3.81 22.20 5.60
C LEU A 458 -3.98 20.81 6.20
N HIS A 459 -3.75 19.77 5.40
CA HIS A 459 -3.72 18.40 5.91
C HIS A 459 -2.55 18.20 6.90
N GLN A 460 -2.75 17.42 7.94
CA GLN A 460 -1.78 17.20 9.03
C GLN A 460 -0.42 16.66 8.56
N ILE A 461 -0.36 16.04 7.38
CA ILE A 461 0.90 15.57 6.77
C ILE A 461 1.91 16.71 6.58
N VAL A 462 1.44 17.93 6.28
CA VAL A 462 2.30 19.09 6.08
C VAL A 462 3.03 19.43 7.37
N ILE A 463 2.33 19.37 8.50
CA ILE A 463 2.93 19.61 9.83
C ILE A 463 3.96 18.53 10.13
N GLY A 464 3.58 17.25 9.96
CA GLY A 464 4.45 16.11 10.22
C GLY A 464 5.74 16.16 9.42
N ILE A 465 5.65 16.36 8.09
CA ILE A 465 6.81 16.45 7.19
C ILE A 465 7.68 17.68 7.50
N THR A 466 7.08 18.82 7.83
CA THR A 466 7.82 20.04 8.17
C THR A 466 8.59 19.86 9.46
N VAL A 467 7.94 19.36 10.52
CA VAL A 467 8.60 19.07 11.81
C VAL A 467 9.71 18.05 11.63
N ALA A 468 9.44 16.96 10.89
CA ALA A 468 10.45 15.94 10.58
C ALA A 468 11.66 16.53 9.84
N GLY A 469 11.43 17.43 8.87
CA GLY A 469 12.48 18.11 8.12
C GLY A 469 13.35 19.03 8.98
N VAL A 470 12.72 19.85 9.81
CA VAL A 470 13.42 20.74 10.74
C VAL A 470 14.28 19.91 11.71
N LEU A 471 13.71 18.86 12.30
CA LEU A 471 14.43 17.98 13.23
C LEU A 471 15.56 17.22 12.53
N MET A 472 15.38 16.83 11.24
CA MET A 472 16.44 16.21 10.45
C MET A 472 17.64 17.14 10.26
N VAL A 473 17.39 18.40 9.90
CA VAL A 473 18.44 19.39 9.70
C VAL A 473 19.13 19.73 11.02
N VAL A 474 18.35 20.16 12.02
CA VAL A 474 18.87 20.58 13.32
C VAL A 474 19.65 19.44 14.00
N GLY A 475 19.09 18.23 14.07
CA GLY A 475 19.76 17.09 14.70
C GLY A 475 21.02 16.63 13.94
N SER A 476 21.09 16.85 12.62
CA SER A 476 22.28 16.53 11.83
C SER A 476 23.44 17.52 12.04
N LEU A 477 23.14 18.74 12.48
CA LEU A 477 24.19 19.74 12.79
C LEU A 477 24.99 19.40 14.06
N PHE A 478 24.38 18.67 15.00
CA PHE A 478 24.99 18.30 16.27
C PHE A 478 25.68 16.93 16.24
N GLY A 479 25.56 16.18 15.14
CA GLY A 479 26.15 14.85 14.99
C GLY A 479 27.57 14.89 14.45
N ARG A 480 28.52 14.23 15.12
CA ARG A 480 29.84 13.92 14.53
C ARG A 480 29.79 12.52 13.95
N CYS A 481 30.27 12.36 12.71
CA CYS A 481 30.48 11.06 12.07
C CYS A 481 31.79 10.44 12.58
N ASP A 482 31.76 9.14 12.89
CA ASP A 482 32.98 8.38 13.14
C ASP A 482 33.73 8.11 11.81
N ALA A 483 35.05 7.90 11.88
CA ALA A 483 35.87 7.63 10.68
C ALA A 483 35.39 6.40 9.89
N ALA A 484 34.87 5.37 10.56
CA ALA A 484 34.31 4.18 9.93
C ALA A 484 32.98 4.49 9.19
N GLU A 485 32.15 5.37 9.73
CA GLU A 485 30.92 5.86 9.14
C GLU A 485 31.25 6.71 7.89
N GLU A 486 32.23 7.60 7.99
CA GLU A 486 32.69 8.43 6.88
C GLU A 486 33.23 7.58 5.72
N LYS A 487 34.05 6.57 6.00
CA LYS A 487 34.55 5.62 5.01
C LYS A 487 33.39 4.91 4.28
N ARG A 488 32.45 4.36 5.03
CA ARG A 488 31.25 3.69 4.46
C ARG A 488 30.42 4.64 3.62
N MET A 489 30.29 5.89 4.04
CA MET A 489 29.58 6.91 3.28
C MET A 489 30.23 7.15 1.91
N ARG A 490 31.56 7.30 1.85
CA ARG A 490 32.30 7.51 0.59
C ARG A 490 32.21 6.27 -0.31
N GLU A 491 32.40 5.07 0.22
CA GLU A 491 32.47 3.84 -0.58
C GLU A 491 31.11 3.37 -1.09
N VAL A 492 30.06 3.49 -0.28
CA VAL A 492 28.75 2.89 -0.56
C VAL A 492 27.72 3.90 -1.02
N PHE A 493 27.53 4.99 -0.26
CA PHE A 493 26.43 5.92 -0.49
C PHE A 493 26.79 7.04 -1.46
N PHE A 494 28.02 7.50 -1.43
CA PHE A 494 28.49 8.63 -2.25
C PHE A 494 29.85 8.31 -2.90
N PRO A 495 29.95 7.23 -3.71
CA PRO A 495 31.17 6.96 -4.46
C PRO A 495 31.47 8.15 -5.38
N GLU A 496 32.74 8.53 -5.45
CA GLU A 496 33.24 9.56 -6.36
C GLU A 496 33.10 9.16 -7.83
#